data_4dd072e2e49f8c1bb506e7d93daadde6
#
_entry.id   4dd072e2e49f8c1bb506e7d93daadde6
#
_cell.length_a   1.000
_cell.length_b   1.000
_cell.length_c   1.000
_cell.angle_alpha   90.00
_cell.angle_beta   90.00
_cell.angle_gamma   90.00
#
_symmetry.space_group_name_H-M   'P 1'
#
loop_
_entity.id
_entity.type
_entity.pdbx_description
1 polymer ?
#
loop_
_entity_poly.entity_id
_entity_poly.type
_entity_poly.pdbx_seq_one_letter_code
_entity_poly.pdbx_strand_id
1 'polypeptide(L)'
;MPEVRPFRRDDRDQLTDLVNTHVAAVVPGVSVSVNTVLSALERQPEEFVTDPWVGERVTLVAEERRHIVAAAHLKRYRADDEVGADYRDAGEIDWFLWHPPASFRPGTEQAADLLMSACLACLARWNVRLRRASGDLPAPAVYGLPRTWPHVRAAYERAGFRHTGDTEVILLARLADLPRPEPRPGVVVERTVGECGTRFTARTDAGTVGFVETDAFLARPERHARGAGLADIANLHVEPAHHGECWEHWLLGHAADWLGLCGADRVLAYEPAGDTAALASLLAAGFRELTRTDRGWEHHPS
;
A
#
# COMPACT_ATOMS: atom_id res chain seq x y z
N MET A 1 3.18 -33.01 -5.68
CA MET A 1 4.03 -31.99 -6.33
C MET A 1 3.15 -30.75 -6.56
N PRO A 2 3.66 -29.56 -6.33
CA PRO A 2 2.90 -28.35 -6.63
C PRO A 2 2.62 -28.21 -8.13
N GLU A 3 1.45 -27.67 -8.46
CA GLU A 3 1.01 -27.39 -9.82
C GLU A 3 0.63 -25.91 -9.93
N VAL A 4 1.05 -25.24 -11.02
CA VAL A 4 0.68 -23.85 -11.28
C VAL A 4 -0.43 -23.80 -12.31
N ARG A 5 -1.50 -23.06 -11.99
CA ARG A 5 -2.66 -22.90 -12.86
C ARG A 5 -3.29 -21.50 -12.69
N PRO A 6 -4.16 -21.06 -13.62
CA PRO A 6 -4.96 -19.88 -13.41
C PRO A 6 -5.87 -20.01 -12.14
N PHE A 7 -6.08 -18.88 -11.49
CA PHE A 7 -7.04 -18.74 -10.40
C PHE A 7 -8.45 -19.12 -10.86
N ARG A 8 -9.21 -19.75 -9.97
CA ARG A 8 -10.63 -20.08 -10.15
C ARG A 8 -11.44 -19.45 -9.02
N ARG A 9 -12.70 -19.13 -9.28
CA ARG A 9 -13.57 -18.49 -8.28
C ARG A 9 -13.71 -19.30 -6.98
N ASP A 10 -13.57 -20.61 -7.07
CA ASP A 10 -13.63 -21.52 -5.91
C ASP A 10 -12.37 -21.41 -5.02
N ASP A 11 -11.29 -20.81 -5.52
CA ASP A 11 -10.04 -20.56 -4.76
C ASP A 11 -10.13 -19.33 -3.85
N ARG A 12 -11.20 -18.54 -3.95
CA ARG A 12 -11.32 -17.19 -3.36
C ARG A 12 -11.04 -17.14 -1.86
N ASP A 13 -11.53 -18.12 -1.10
CA ASP A 13 -11.40 -18.12 0.35
C ASP A 13 -9.92 -18.39 0.73
N GLN A 14 -9.28 -19.35 0.07
CA GLN A 14 -7.86 -19.67 0.29
C GLN A 14 -6.94 -18.53 -0.17
N LEU A 15 -7.27 -17.87 -1.29
CA LEU A 15 -6.53 -16.69 -1.75
C LEU A 15 -6.67 -15.55 -0.75
N THR A 16 -7.87 -15.30 -0.24
CA THR A 16 -8.12 -14.26 0.77
C THR A 16 -7.36 -14.53 2.07
N ASP A 17 -7.28 -15.78 2.52
CA ASP A 17 -6.49 -16.18 3.69
C ASP A 17 -5.01 -15.93 3.47
N LEU A 18 -4.49 -16.23 2.28
CA LEU A 18 -3.10 -15.94 1.91
C LEU A 18 -2.81 -14.42 1.91
N VAL A 19 -3.68 -13.62 1.30
CA VAL A 19 -3.60 -12.15 1.31
C VAL A 19 -3.63 -11.63 2.74
N ASN A 20 -4.59 -12.07 3.56
CA ASN A 20 -4.72 -11.62 4.94
C ASN A 20 -3.53 -12.00 5.83
N THR A 21 -2.89 -13.13 5.56
CA THR A 21 -1.65 -13.51 6.25
C THR A 21 -0.55 -12.46 6.01
N HIS A 22 -0.44 -11.95 4.79
CA HIS A 22 0.56 -10.94 4.43
C HIS A 22 0.16 -9.54 4.92
N VAL A 23 -1.12 -9.17 4.81
CA VAL A 23 -1.64 -7.90 5.35
C VAL A 23 -1.40 -7.80 6.86
N ALA A 24 -1.71 -8.87 7.62
CA ALA A 24 -1.52 -8.89 9.06
C ALA A 24 -0.05 -8.77 9.50
N ALA A 25 0.89 -9.19 8.64
CA ALA A 25 2.33 -9.03 8.89
C ALA A 25 2.78 -7.56 8.71
N VAL A 26 2.01 -6.73 8.00
CA VAL A 26 2.28 -5.29 7.82
C VAL A 26 1.50 -4.47 8.84
N VAL A 27 0.18 -4.63 8.87
CA VAL A 27 -0.70 -3.87 9.78
C VAL A 27 -1.45 -4.84 10.69
N PRO A 28 -0.95 -5.07 11.91
CA PRO A 28 -1.59 -5.99 12.85
C PRO A 28 -3.04 -5.66 13.12
N GLY A 29 -3.91 -6.67 13.05
CA GLY A 29 -5.35 -6.54 13.30
C GLY A 29 -6.16 -6.03 12.10
N VAL A 30 -5.55 -5.83 10.94
CA VAL A 30 -6.23 -5.53 9.68
C VAL A 30 -6.41 -6.78 8.85
N SER A 31 -7.56 -6.91 8.20
CA SER A 31 -7.82 -7.95 7.22
C SER A 31 -8.78 -7.42 6.15
N VAL A 32 -8.69 -7.93 4.94
CA VAL A 32 -9.58 -7.57 3.84
C VAL A 32 -10.63 -8.65 3.59
N SER A 33 -11.77 -8.25 3.04
CA SER A 33 -12.86 -9.19 2.71
C SER A 33 -12.56 -9.96 1.42
N VAL A 34 -13.22 -11.10 1.24
CA VAL A 34 -13.21 -11.85 -0.03
C VAL A 34 -13.59 -10.95 -1.22
N ASN A 35 -14.63 -10.12 -1.04
CA ASN A 35 -15.08 -9.23 -2.12
C ASN A 35 -14.02 -8.19 -2.47
N THR A 36 -13.32 -7.63 -1.48
CA THR A 36 -12.23 -6.68 -1.71
C THR A 36 -11.11 -7.33 -2.52
N VAL A 37 -10.70 -8.55 -2.15
CA VAL A 37 -9.68 -9.30 -2.90
C VAL A 37 -10.13 -9.57 -4.32
N LEU A 38 -11.34 -10.10 -4.52
CA LEU A 38 -11.85 -10.42 -5.86
C LEU A 38 -11.99 -9.17 -6.75
N SER A 39 -12.52 -8.06 -6.19
CA SER A 39 -12.64 -6.81 -6.95
C SER A 39 -11.28 -6.30 -7.41
N ALA A 40 -10.24 -6.41 -6.58
CA ALA A 40 -8.89 -5.99 -6.94
C ALA A 40 -8.24 -6.83 -8.04
N LEU A 41 -8.68 -8.09 -8.25
CA LEU A 41 -8.21 -8.90 -9.38
C LEU A 41 -8.80 -8.43 -10.72
N GLU A 42 -9.98 -7.82 -10.71
CA GLU A 42 -10.69 -7.38 -11.90
C GLU A 42 -10.42 -5.90 -12.21
N ARG A 43 -10.33 -5.07 -11.18
CA ARG A 43 -10.18 -3.62 -11.30
C ARG A 43 -9.51 -3.05 -10.06
N GLN A 44 -8.57 -2.12 -10.27
CA GLN A 44 -8.07 -1.28 -9.17
C GLN A 44 -9.10 -0.22 -8.79
N PRO A 45 -9.07 0.29 -7.55
CA PRO A 45 -9.87 1.45 -7.18
C PRO A 45 -9.62 2.66 -8.10
N GLU A 46 -10.63 3.51 -8.25
CA GLU A 46 -10.59 4.68 -9.17
C GLU A 46 -9.48 5.69 -8.90
N GLU A 47 -8.93 5.69 -7.69
CA GLU A 47 -7.77 6.51 -7.33
C GLU A 47 -6.47 6.08 -8.03
N PHE A 48 -6.40 4.84 -8.54
CA PHE A 48 -5.24 4.37 -9.28
C PHE A 48 -5.34 4.82 -10.74
N VAL A 49 -4.62 5.88 -11.05
CA VAL A 49 -4.55 6.49 -12.39
C VAL A 49 -4.14 5.46 -13.45
N THR A 50 -3.42 4.42 -13.05
CA THR A 50 -2.90 3.37 -13.94
C THR A 50 -3.94 2.33 -14.34
N ASP A 51 -5.07 2.21 -13.63
CA ASP A 51 -6.07 1.18 -13.91
C ASP A 51 -6.65 1.24 -15.34
N PRO A 52 -6.98 2.41 -15.90
CA PRO A 52 -7.43 2.53 -17.29
C PRO A 52 -6.38 2.11 -18.34
N TRP A 53 -5.10 2.07 -17.96
CA TRP A 53 -3.99 1.71 -18.85
C TRP A 53 -3.77 0.20 -18.94
N VAL A 54 -4.38 -0.58 -18.06
CA VAL A 54 -4.22 -2.03 -18.02
C VAL A 54 -5.05 -2.68 -19.13
N GLY A 55 -4.37 -3.39 -20.03
CA GLY A 55 -4.99 -4.11 -21.14
C GLY A 55 -5.30 -5.57 -20.83
N GLU A 56 -4.53 -6.21 -19.95
CA GLU A 56 -4.71 -7.62 -19.59
C GLU A 56 -4.34 -7.86 -18.13
N ARG A 57 -5.09 -8.74 -17.45
CA ARG A 57 -4.82 -9.21 -16.10
C ARG A 57 -4.84 -10.73 -16.04
N VAL A 58 -3.98 -11.30 -15.24
CA VAL A 58 -4.01 -12.73 -14.94
C VAL A 58 -3.62 -12.98 -13.48
N THR A 59 -4.35 -13.84 -12.82
CA THR A 59 -3.99 -14.36 -11.50
C THR A 59 -3.60 -15.82 -11.64
N LEU A 60 -2.40 -16.16 -11.16
CA LEU A 60 -1.88 -17.50 -11.11
C LEU A 60 -1.82 -17.98 -9.66
N VAL A 61 -2.06 -19.26 -9.45
CA VAL A 61 -1.97 -19.91 -8.14
C VAL A 61 -1.09 -21.15 -8.23
N ALA A 62 -0.30 -21.40 -7.20
CA ALA A 62 0.37 -22.67 -7.03
C ALA A 62 -0.41 -23.49 -6.00
N GLU A 63 -0.93 -24.64 -6.45
CA GLU A 63 -1.70 -25.57 -5.67
C GLU A 63 -0.86 -26.79 -5.26
N GLU A 64 -0.90 -27.17 -3.99
CA GLU A 64 -0.38 -28.43 -3.51
C GLU A 64 -1.42 -29.14 -2.65
N ARG A 65 -1.77 -30.40 -3.01
CA ARG A 65 -2.76 -31.20 -2.29
C ARG A 65 -4.09 -30.47 -2.06
N ARG A 66 -4.58 -29.74 -3.07
CA ARG A 66 -5.82 -28.94 -3.05
C ARG A 66 -5.75 -27.70 -2.13
N HIS A 67 -4.56 -27.28 -1.75
CA HIS A 67 -4.34 -26.02 -1.02
C HIS A 67 -3.56 -25.05 -1.88
N ILE A 68 -4.02 -23.80 -1.91
CA ILE A 68 -3.26 -22.71 -2.50
C ILE A 68 -2.13 -22.35 -1.54
N VAL A 69 -0.90 -22.56 -1.99
CA VAL A 69 0.31 -22.32 -1.19
C VAL A 69 1.07 -21.08 -1.63
N ALA A 70 0.84 -20.63 -2.88
CA ALA A 70 1.34 -19.37 -3.41
C ALA A 70 0.36 -18.80 -4.45
N ALA A 71 0.37 -17.50 -4.67
CA ALA A 71 -0.41 -16.83 -5.68
C ALA A 71 0.30 -15.57 -6.18
N ALA A 72 0.02 -15.17 -7.44
CA ALA A 72 0.54 -13.96 -8.03
C ALA A 72 -0.52 -13.32 -8.94
N HIS A 73 -0.58 -12.00 -8.94
CA HIS A 73 -1.40 -11.21 -9.86
C HIS A 73 -0.50 -10.43 -10.80
N LEU A 74 -0.78 -10.51 -12.09
CA LEU A 74 0.00 -9.87 -13.13
C LEU A 74 -0.88 -8.94 -13.94
N LYS A 75 -0.30 -7.83 -14.38
CA LYS A 75 -0.90 -6.82 -15.25
C LYS A 75 -0.02 -6.61 -16.47
N ARG A 76 -0.65 -6.39 -17.61
CA ARG A 76 -0.01 -5.89 -18.83
C ARG A 76 -0.61 -4.54 -19.17
N TYR A 77 0.22 -3.54 -19.28
CA TYR A 77 -0.19 -2.20 -19.72
C TYR A 77 -0.23 -2.12 -21.25
N ARG A 78 -1.14 -1.29 -21.75
CA ARG A 78 -1.29 -1.04 -23.19
C ARG A 78 -0.05 -0.33 -23.75
N ALA A 79 0.16 -0.46 -25.07
CA ALA A 79 1.31 0.14 -25.75
C ALA A 79 0.99 1.49 -26.43
N ASP A 80 -0.25 1.98 -26.30
CA ASP A 80 -0.70 3.22 -26.95
C ASP A 80 -0.23 4.48 -26.19
N ASP A 81 -0.41 5.65 -26.84
CA ASP A 81 0.07 6.94 -26.32
C ASP A 81 -0.72 7.50 -25.14
N GLU A 82 -1.87 6.91 -24.81
CA GLU A 82 -2.65 7.28 -23.63
C GLU A 82 -2.01 6.76 -22.33
N VAL A 83 -1.14 5.75 -22.45
CA VAL A 83 -0.40 5.18 -21.33
C VAL A 83 0.82 6.01 -21.02
N GLY A 84 1.01 6.35 -19.76
CA GLY A 84 2.21 7.07 -19.30
C GLY A 84 3.50 6.36 -19.72
N ALA A 85 4.52 7.13 -20.11
CA ALA A 85 5.75 6.62 -20.74
C ALA A 85 6.44 5.50 -19.92
N ASP A 86 6.37 5.56 -18.60
CA ASP A 86 6.99 4.59 -17.70
C ASP A 86 6.25 3.25 -17.68
N TYR A 87 4.95 3.24 -17.99
CA TYR A 87 4.10 2.05 -17.98
C TYR A 87 3.83 1.49 -19.38
N ARG A 88 4.09 2.28 -20.43
CA ARG A 88 3.78 1.90 -21.80
C ARG A 88 4.46 0.60 -22.19
N ASP A 89 3.66 -0.39 -22.61
CA ASP A 89 4.12 -1.74 -22.96
C ASP A 89 4.94 -2.42 -21.85
N ALA A 90 4.61 -2.12 -20.61
CA ALA A 90 5.18 -2.81 -19.45
C ALA A 90 4.28 -3.97 -19.01
N GLY A 91 4.91 -4.97 -18.41
CA GLY A 91 4.23 -6.02 -17.66
C GLY A 91 4.71 -6.03 -16.22
N GLU A 92 3.80 -6.25 -15.31
CA GLU A 92 4.05 -6.14 -13.88
C GLU A 92 3.53 -7.36 -13.13
N ILE A 93 4.33 -7.87 -12.21
CA ILE A 93 3.84 -8.71 -11.11
C ILE A 93 3.37 -7.74 -10.03
N ASP A 94 2.06 -7.47 -10.01
CA ASP A 94 1.42 -6.54 -9.08
C ASP A 94 1.66 -6.95 -7.63
N TRP A 95 1.49 -8.24 -7.36
CA TRP A 95 1.92 -8.88 -6.13
C TRP A 95 2.23 -10.36 -6.35
N PHE A 96 3.10 -10.88 -5.46
CA PHE A 96 3.51 -12.28 -5.40
C PHE A 96 3.54 -12.71 -3.93
N LEU A 97 2.72 -13.69 -3.59
CA LEU A 97 2.56 -14.14 -2.21
C LEU A 97 2.76 -15.64 -2.10
N TRP A 98 3.38 -16.08 -1.03
CA TRP A 98 3.47 -17.47 -0.67
C TRP A 98 3.60 -17.63 0.84
N HIS A 99 3.16 -18.76 1.39
CA HIS A 99 3.22 -18.98 2.83
C HIS A 99 4.65 -18.90 3.33
N PRO A 100 4.95 -18.07 4.35
CA PRO A 100 6.30 -17.97 4.91
C PRO A 100 6.85 -19.31 5.36
N PRO A 101 8.18 -19.54 5.33
CA PRO A 101 8.81 -20.81 5.74
C PRO A 101 8.45 -21.28 7.16
N ALA A 102 8.13 -20.33 8.05
CA ALA A 102 7.68 -20.63 9.43
C ALA A 102 6.27 -21.25 9.51
N SER A 103 5.50 -21.25 8.42
CA SER A 103 4.17 -21.84 8.36
C SER A 103 4.29 -23.34 8.16
N PHE A 104 4.60 -24.17 9.06
CA PHE A 104 4.57 -25.67 9.09
C PHE A 104 4.10 -26.41 7.82
N ARG A 105 4.26 -25.81 6.63
CA ARG A 105 3.89 -26.34 5.31
C ARG A 105 5.18 -26.63 4.51
N PRO A 106 5.63 -27.87 4.43
CA PRO A 106 6.80 -28.22 3.62
C PRO A 106 6.50 -28.00 2.12
N GLY A 107 7.51 -27.64 1.35
CA GLY A 107 7.39 -27.50 -0.12
C GLY A 107 6.90 -26.15 -0.64
N THR A 108 6.60 -25.20 0.24
CA THR A 108 6.09 -23.86 -0.19
C THR A 108 7.10 -23.06 -1.01
N GLU A 109 8.40 -23.18 -0.72
CA GLU A 109 9.45 -22.51 -1.49
C GLU A 109 9.55 -23.06 -2.92
N GLN A 110 9.49 -24.38 -3.10
CA GLN A 110 9.45 -24.97 -4.43
C GLN A 110 8.22 -24.53 -5.23
N ALA A 111 7.07 -24.43 -4.57
CA ALA A 111 5.85 -23.93 -5.20
C ALA A 111 5.98 -22.45 -5.60
N ALA A 112 6.63 -21.63 -4.77
CA ALA A 112 6.93 -20.25 -5.07
C ALA A 112 7.88 -20.11 -6.27
N ASP A 113 8.94 -20.91 -6.37
CA ASP A 113 9.87 -20.89 -7.50
C ASP A 113 9.19 -21.32 -8.80
N LEU A 114 8.30 -22.34 -8.76
CA LEU A 114 7.49 -22.74 -9.91
C LEU A 114 6.52 -21.64 -10.34
N LEU A 115 5.86 -20.97 -9.37
CA LEU A 115 4.96 -19.86 -9.65
C LEU A 115 5.72 -18.68 -10.25
N MET A 116 6.89 -18.33 -9.72
CA MET A 116 7.73 -17.27 -10.26
C MET A 116 8.15 -17.55 -11.70
N SER A 117 8.55 -18.80 -11.98
CA SER A 117 8.88 -19.23 -13.35
C SER A 117 7.68 -19.07 -14.29
N ALA A 118 6.46 -19.39 -13.84
CA ALA A 118 5.24 -19.21 -14.61
C ALA A 118 4.91 -17.72 -14.83
N CYS A 119 5.16 -16.85 -13.84
CA CYS A 119 5.01 -15.40 -13.98
C CYS A 119 5.96 -14.85 -15.04
N LEU A 120 7.24 -15.21 -14.98
CA LEU A 120 8.22 -14.80 -15.98
C LEU A 120 7.89 -15.30 -17.38
N ALA A 121 7.39 -16.54 -17.51
CA ALA A 121 6.92 -17.09 -18.78
C ALA A 121 5.68 -16.33 -19.29
N CYS A 122 4.79 -15.90 -18.43
CA CYS A 122 3.64 -15.06 -18.80
C CYS A 122 4.10 -13.69 -19.34
N LEU A 123 5.01 -13.01 -18.64
CA LEU A 123 5.58 -11.73 -19.06
C LEU A 123 6.36 -11.87 -20.38
N ALA A 124 7.07 -12.99 -20.58
CA ALA A 124 7.77 -13.28 -21.83
C ALA A 124 6.78 -13.49 -23.00
N ARG A 125 5.67 -14.21 -22.78
CA ARG A 125 4.62 -14.42 -23.78
C ARG A 125 3.93 -13.11 -24.18
N TRP A 126 3.76 -12.19 -23.24
CA TRP A 126 3.23 -10.86 -23.53
C TRP A 126 4.20 -10.00 -24.34
N ASN A 127 5.47 -10.40 -24.42
CA ASN A 127 6.54 -9.71 -25.16
C ASN A 127 6.67 -8.22 -24.77
N VAL A 128 6.54 -7.92 -23.50
CA VAL A 128 6.56 -6.56 -22.96
C VAL A 128 7.98 -5.97 -22.98
N ARG A 129 8.06 -4.66 -23.16
CA ARG A 129 9.32 -3.89 -23.19
C ARG A 129 10.01 -3.89 -21.83
N LEU A 130 9.24 -3.74 -20.77
CA LEU A 130 9.73 -3.62 -19.40
C LEU A 130 8.99 -4.62 -18.50
N ARG A 131 9.72 -5.28 -17.62
CA ARG A 131 9.15 -6.20 -16.63
C ARG A 131 9.36 -5.63 -15.24
N ARG A 132 8.26 -5.43 -14.53
CA ARG A 132 8.23 -4.86 -13.19
C ARG A 132 7.65 -5.84 -12.18
N ALA A 133 7.91 -5.55 -10.91
CA ALA A 133 7.26 -6.20 -9.79
C ALA A 133 6.95 -5.19 -8.68
N SER A 134 5.90 -5.44 -7.93
CA SER A 134 5.45 -4.69 -6.78
C SER A 134 5.03 -5.65 -5.65
N GLY A 135 4.34 -5.13 -4.65
CA GLY A 135 3.73 -5.89 -3.55
C GLY A 135 2.40 -5.27 -3.14
N ASP A 136 1.71 -4.62 -4.11
CA ASP A 136 0.51 -3.84 -3.84
C ASP A 136 -0.69 -4.75 -3.56
N LEU A 137 -1.17 -4.74 -2.32
CA LEU A 137 -2.40 -5.43 -1.95
C LEU A 137 -3.55 -4.44 -1.74
N PRO A 138 -4.80 -4.87 -1.90
CA PRO A 138 -5.96 -4.03 -1.66
C PRO A 138 -6.21 -3.81 -0.15
N ALA A 139 -5.20 -3.33 0.56
CA ALA A 139 -5.21 -3.08 1.98
C ALA A 139 -4.43 -1.80 2.31
N PRO A 140 -4.84 -1.05 3.35
CA PRO A 140 -4.08 0.10 3.81
C PRO A 140 -2.63 -0.27 4.14
N ALA A 141 -1.69 0.64 3.89
CA ALA A 141 -0.26 0.49 4.15
C ALA A 141 0.47 -0.62 3.36
N VAL A 142 -0.15 -1.22 2.35
CA VAL A 142 0.49 -2.27 1.54
C VAL A 142 0.62 -1.78 0.09
N TYR A 143 1.50 -0.80 -0.11
CA TYR A 143 1.87 -0.20 -1.40
C TYR A 143 3.36 -0.42 -1.63
N GLY A 144 3.71 -1.31 -2.57
CA GLY A 144 5.07 -1.79 -2.77
C GLY A 144 5.40 -3.02 -1.93
N LEU A 145 6.66 -3.45 -1.94
CA LEU A 145 7.13 -4.66 -1.25
C LEU A 145 7.55 -4.34 0.20
N PRO A 146 6.75 -4.74 1.22
CA PRO A 146 7.09 -4.48 2.60
C PRO A 146 8.32 -5.26 3.06
N ARG A 147 9.16 -4.65 3.90
CA ARG A 147 10.33 -5.35 4.50
C ARG A 147 9.94 -6.48 5.44
N THR A 148 8.71 -6.47 5.92
CA THR A 148 8.13 -7.58 6.71
C THR A 148 7.88 -8.85 5.89
N TRP A 149 8.07 -8.81 4.55
CA TRP A 149 7.98 -9.97 3.65
C TRP A 149 9.35 -10.37 3.07
N PRO A 150 10.33 -10.74 3.91
CA PRO A 150 11.69 -11.07 3.44
C PRO A 150 11.71 -12.27 2.49
N HIS A 151 10.76 -13.21 2.63
CA HIS A 151 10.61 -14.38 1.76
C HIS A 151 10.18 -13.99 0.34
N VAL A 152 9.29 -12.99 0.18
CA VAL A 152 8.87 -12.48 -1.14
C VAL A 152 10.03 -11.72 -1.79
N ARG A 153 10.72 -10.86 -1.03
CA ARG A 153 11.92 -10.17 -1.49
C ARG A 153 12.96 -11.15 -2.04
N ALA A 154 13.28 -12.18 -1.27
CA ALA A 154 14.24 -13.20 -1.68
C ALA A 154 13.81 -13.93 -2.98
N ALA A 155 12.50 -14.15 -3.18
CA ALA A 155 11.98 -14.74 -4.42
C ALA A 155 12.18 -13.79 -5.62
N TYR A 156 11.92 -12.49 -5.46
CA TYR A 156 12.17 -11.50 -6.51
C TYR A 156 13.66 -11.41 -6.86
N GLU A 157 14.53 -11.31 -5.85
CA GLU A 157 15.98 -11.22 -6.05
C GLU A 157 16.55 -12.45 -6.76
N ARG A 158 16.13 -13.66 -6.38
CA ARG A 158 16.50 -14.91 -7.06
C ARG A 158 16.02 -14.96 -8.51
N ALA A 159 14.87 -14.37 -8.79
CA ALA A 159 14.30 -14.30 -10.13
C ALA A 159 14.92 -13.21 -11.01
N GLY A 160 15.90 -12.44 -10.50
CA GLY A 160 16.60 -11.39 -11.26
C GLY A 160 15.96 -10.01 -11.17
N PHE A 161 14.93 -9.82 -10.33
CA PHE A 161 14.43 -8.47 -10.04
C PHE A 161 15.41 -7.72 -9.13
N ARG A 162 15.53 -6.41 -9.36
CA ARG A 162 16.33 -5.48 -8.54
C ARG A 162 15.47 -4.30 -8.14
N HIS A 163 15.63 -3.85 -6.93
CA HIS A 163 15.01 -2.62 -6.46
C HIS A 163 15.74 -1.42 -7.08
N THR A 164 15.00 -0.57 -7.79
CA THR A 164 15.50 0.60 -8.53
C THR A 164 14.78 1.88 -8.14
N GLY A 165 13.69 1.77 -7.40
CA GLY A 165 12.85 2.88 -7.02
C GLY A 165 13.08 3.37 -5.58
N ASP A 166 12.05 4.00 -5.05
CA ASP A 166 12.07 4.63 -3.75
C ASP A 166 11.66 3.67 -2.63
N THR A 167 12.12 3.98 -1.43
CA THR A 167 11.64 3.36 -0.18
C THR A 167 10.76 4.35 0.55
N GLU A 168 9.56 3.92 0.93
CA GLU A 168 8.62 4.66 1.76
C GLU A 168 8.59 4.06 3.17
N VAL A 169 8.51 4.93 4.18
CA VAL A 169 8.33 4.55 5.59
C VAL A 169 6.86 4.64 5.92
N ILE A 170 6.29 3.55 6.37
CA ILE A 170 4.91 3.48 6.86
C ILE A 170 4.94 3.67 8.38
N LEU A 171 4.22 4.69 8.85
CA LEU A 171 4.13 5.04 10.26
C LEU A 171 2.71 4.81 10.76
N LEU A 172 2.60 4.49 12.05
CA LEU A 172 1.33 4.26 12.73
C LEU A 172 1.33 5.00 14.07
N ALA A 173 0.24 5.70 14.38
CA ALA A 173 -0.03 6.25 15.71
C ALA A 173 -1.40 5.81 16.22
N ARG A 174 -1.57 5.76 17.55
CA ARG A 174 -2.90 5.79 18.17
C ARG A 174 -3.33 7.24 18.27
N LEU A 175 -4.58 7.55 17.94
CA LEU A 175 -5.07 8.93 18.03
C LEU A 175 -4.94 9.52 19.45
N ALA A 176 -5.06 8.67 20.47
CA ALA A 176 -4.91 9.07 21.85
C ALA A 176 -3.48 9.50 22.24
N ASP A 177 -2.48 9.09 21.45
CA ASP A 177 -1.06 9.39 21.70
C ASP A 177 -0.61 10.65 20.93
N LEU A 178 -1.44 11.16 20.00
CA LEU A 178 -1.15 12.37 19.23
C LEU A 178 -1.32 13.65 20.06
N PRO A 179 -0.63 14.74 19.71
CA PRO A 179 -0.74 16.02 20.39
C PRO A 179 -2.18 16.52 20.37
N ARG A 180 -2.61 17.16 21.46
CA ARG A 180 -3.89 17.87 21.50
C ARG A 180 -3.68 19.30 21.01
N PRO A 181 -4.55 19.80 20.09
CA PRO A 181 -4.39 21.16 19.59
C PRO A 181 -4.79 22.17 20.68
N GLU A 182 -3.83 22.96 21.12
CA GLU A 182 -4.11 24.10 21.97
C GLU A 182 -4.63 25.29 21.14
N PRO A 183 -5.63 26.07 21.68
CA PRO A 183 -6.09 27.27 20.98
C PRO A 183 -4.94 28.25 20.71
N ARG A 184 -4.80 28.69 19.46
CA ARG A 184 -3.80 29.69 19.05
C ARG A 184 -4.53 31.03 18.76
N PRO A 185 -4.26 32.14 19.45
CA PRO A 185 -4.88 33.42 19.18
C PRO A 185 -4.63 33.87 17.73
N GLY A 186 -5.69 34.37 17.07
CA GLY A 186 -5.59 34.84 15.68
C GLY A 186 -5.49 33.74 14.63
N VAL A 187 -5.67 32.48 14.99
CA VAL A 187 -5.68 31.35 14.06
C VAL A 187 -7.10 30.82 13.88
N VAL A 188 -7.51 30.66 12.64
CA VAL A 188 -8.77 30.02 12.25
C VAL A 188 -8.46 28.70 11.57
N VAL A 189 -9.19 27.64 11.92
CA VAL A 189 -9.14 26.35 11.23
C VAL A 189 -10.36 26.25 10.33
N GLU A 190 -10.10 26.17 9.03
CA GLU A 190 -11.12 25.95 8.01
C GLU A 190 -11.16 24.47 7.67
N ARG A 191 -12.35 23.86 7.72
CA ARG A 191 -12.58 22.48 7.31
C ARG A 191 -13.26 22.43 5.95
N THR A 192 -12.64 21.79 4.98
CA THR A 192 -13.14 21.65 3.61
C THR A 192 -13.01 20.21 3.13
N VAL A 193 -13.58 19.92 1.94
CA VAL A 193 -13.26 18.71 1.20
C VAL A 193 -11.91 18.93 0.53
N GLY A 194 -10.96 18.04 0.80
CA GLY A 194 -9.65 18.00 0.16
C GLY A 194 -9.62 17.05 -1.03
N GLU A 195 -8.44 16.83 -1.60
CA GLU A 195 -8.21 15.86 -2.68
C GLU A 195 -8.35 14.41 -2.18
N CYS A 196 -7.89 14.17 -0.95
CA CYS A 196 -7.85 12.85 -0.32
C CYS A 196 -8.74 12.76 0.93
N GLY A 197 -9.93 13.39 0.93
CA GLY A 197 -10.86 13.33 2.04
C GLY A 197 -11.10 14.66 2.73
N THR A 198 -10.92 14.77 4.06
CA THR A 198 -11.18 16.01 4.80
C THR A 198 -9.89 16.80 5.01
N ARG A 199 -9.89 18.07 4.57
CA ARG A 199 -8.77 19.01 4.73
C ARG A 199 -9.06 19.99 5.89
N PHE A 200 -8.08 20.18 6.76
CA PHE A 200 -8.04 21.22 7.78
C PHE A 200 -6.93 22.19 7.42
N THR A 201 -7.30 23.44 7.13
CA THR A 201 -6.36 24.51 6.77
C THR A 201 -6.26 25.51 7.93
N ALA A 202 -5.05 25.73 8.44
CA ALA A 202 -4.76 26.78 9.42
C ALA A 202 -4.52 28.10 8.71
N ARG A 203 -5.21 29.17 9.15
CA ARG A 203 -5.11 30.53 8.59
C ARG A 203 -4.94 31.56 9.68
N THR A 204 -4.14 32.59 9.37
CA THR A 204 -3.99 33.80 10.16
C THR A 204 -4.38 35.00 9.29
N ASP A 205 -4.38 36.21 9.86
CA ASP A 205 -4.57 37.46 9.10
C ASP A 205 -3.49 37.63 8.02
N ALA A 206 -2.31 37.05 8.20
CA ALA A 206 -1.20 37.09 7.22
C ALA A 206 -1.35 36.07 6.07
N GLY A 207 -2.25 35.09 6.18
CA GLY A 207 -2.47 34.07 5.15
C GLY A 207 -2.54 32.64 5.67
N THR A 208 -2.38 31.69 4.77
CA THR A 208 -2.36 30.26 5.08
C THR A 208 -1.05 29.90 5.77
N VAL A 209 -1.12 29.12 6.85
CA VAL A 209 0.01 28.61 7.60
C VAL A 209 0.38 27.18 7.12
N GLY A 210 -0.64 26.38 6.84
CA GLY A 210 -0.48 25.01 6.41
C GLY A 210 -1.80 24.26 6.42
N PHE A 211 -1.77 22.98 6.10
CA PHE A 211 -2.95 22.12 6.13
C PHE A 211 -2.58 20.66 6.43
N VAL A 212 -3.59 19.91 6.87
CA VAL A 212 -3.56 18.45 6.95
C VAL A 212 -4.79 17.88 6.24
N GLU A 213 -4.61 16.82 5.46
CA GLU A 213 -5.69 16.03 4.88
C GLU A 213 -5.75 14.65 5.50
N THR A 214 -6.97 14.21 5.79
CA THR A 214 -7.23 12.90 6.38
C THR A 214 -8.24 12.11 5.57
N ASP A 215 -7.98 10.83 5.36
CA ASP A 215 -8.96 9.88 4.84
C ASP A 215 -9.41 8.94 5.98
N ALA A 216 -10.70 9.04 6.33
CA ALA A 216 -11.33 8.17 7.32
C ALA A 216 -11.93 6.90 6.68
N PHE A 217 -11.70 6.66 5.39
CA PHE A 217 -12.24 5.55 4.59
C PHE A 217 -13.78 5.43 4.61
N LEU A 218 -14.49 6.44 5.08
CA LEU A 218 -15.96 6.42 5.21
C LEU A 218 -16.67 6.33 3.85
N ALA A 219 -16.04 6.82 2.77
CA ALA A 219 -16.58 6.79 1.43
C ALA A 219 -16.44 5.42 0.72
N ARG A 220 -15.72 4.46 1.30
CA ARG A 220 -15.35 3.18 0.65
C ARG A 220 -15.60 1.99 1.56
N PRO A 221 -16.89 1.64 1.76
CA PRO A 221 -17.26 0.53 2.67
C PRO A 221 -16.66 -0.82 2.27
N GLU A 222 -16.34 -1.05 1.00
CA GLU A 222 -15.65 -2.25 0.51
C GLU A 222 -14.20 -2.36 1.00
N ARG A 223 -13.58 -1.23 1.39
CA ARG A 223 -12.26 -1.16 2.01
C ARG A 223 -12.30 -1.26 3.53
N HIS A 224 -13.47 -1.37 4.12
CA HIS A 224 -13.57 -1.72 5.54
C HIS A 224 -13.02 -3.13 5.74
N ALA A 225 -11.70 -3.21 5.71
CA ALA A 225 -10.98 -4.26 6.36
C ALA A 225 -11.54 -4.39 7.79
N ARG A 226 -11.65 -5.59 8.30
CA ARG A 226 -11.88 -5.80 9.74
C ARG A 226 -10.70 -5.17 10.49
N GLY A 227 -10.88 -4.00 10.95
CA GLY A 227 -9.90 -3.08 11.51
C GLY A 227 -10.55 -1.73 11.60
N ALA A 228 -11.89 -1.74 11.95
CA ALA A 228 -12.62 -0.52 12.27
C ALA A 228 -11.72 0.34 13.15
N GLY A 229 -11.59 1.62 12.80
CA GLY A 229 -10.77 2.53 13.55
C GLY A 229 -9.41 2.87 12.94
N LEU A 230 -9.08 2.42 11.71
CA LEU A 230 -7.90 2.87 10.97
C LEU A 230 -8.26 4.00 10.01
N ALA A 231 -7.43 5.04 9.97
CA ALA A 231 -7.52 6.18 9.05
C ALA A 231 -6.12 6.51 8.52
N ASP A 232 -6.04 7.41 7.53
CA ASP A 232 -4.78 7.87 6.96
C ASP A 232 -4.62 9.39 7.10
N ILE A 233 -3.38 9.84 7.33
CA ILE A 233 -2.94 11.18 6.96
C ILE A 233 -2.51 11.11 5.50
N ALA A 234 -3.30 11.72 4.63
CA ALA A 234 -3.04 11.72 3.20
C ALA A 234 -2.02 12.79 2.78
N ASN A 235 -2.11 13.98 3.41
CA ASN A 235 -1.19 15.09 3.20
C ASN A 235 -1.01 15.88 4.49
N LEU A 236 0.23 16.31 4.75
CA LEU A 236 0.56 17.25 5.81
C LEU A 236 1.54 18.27 5.25
N HIS A 237 1.17 19.54 5.25
CA HIS A 237 1.98 20.61 4.71
C HIS A 237 1.96 21.83 5.63
N VAL A 238 3.14 22.40 5.87
CA VAL A 238 3.31 23.68 6.55
C VAL A 238 4.13 24.59 5.64
N GLU A 239 3.67 25.83 5.48
CA GLU A 239 4.36 26.82 4.66
C GLU A 239 5.79 27.08 5.19
N PRO A 240 6.80 27.21 4.34
CA PRO A 240 8.20 27.35 4.75
C PRO A 240 8.45 28.47 5.78
N ALA A 241 7.68 29.56 5.69
CA ALA A 241 7.78 30.68 6.63
C ALA A 241 7.41 30.31 8.08
N HIS A 242 6.75 29.19 8.29
CA HIS A 242 6.22 28.72 9.57
C HIS A 242 6.89 27.44 10.07
N HIS A 243 7.92 26.95 9.38
CA HIS A 243 8.69 25.79 9.84
C HIS A 243 9.33 26.05 11.20
N GLY A 244 9.33 25.03 12.07
CA GLY A 244 9.90 25.11 13.42
C GLY A 244 8.96 25.66 14.50
N GLU A 245 7.74 26.06 14.17
CA GLU A 245 6.74 26.58 15.11
C GLU A 245 5.73 25.52 15.60
N CYS A 246 6.05 24.23 15.44
CA CYS A 246 5.21 23.09 15.82
C CYS A 246 3.80 23.10 15.18
N TRP A 247 3.67 23.64 13.98
CA TRP A 247 2.38 23.66 13.27
C TRP A 247 1.96 22.28 12.81
N GLU A 248 2.91 21.42 12.41
CA GLU A 248 2.64 20.02 12.03
C GLU A 248 1.93 19.30 13.18
N HIS A 249 2.47 19.38 14.40
CA HIS A 249 1.88 18.74 15.58
C HIS A 249 0.50 19.32 15.91
N TRP A 250 0.32 20.61 15.74
CA TRP A 250 -0.95 21.27 15.99
C TRP A 250 -2.02 20.85 14.96
N LEU A 251 -1.67 20.78 13.68
CA LEU A 251 -2.55 20.30 12.61
C LEU A 251 -2.90 18.81 12.80
N LEU A 252 -1.92 17.98 13.17
CA LEU A 252 -2.15 16.56 13.49
C LEU A 252 -3.12 16.40 14.65
N GLY A 253 -3.08 17.29 15.64
CA GLY A 253 -4.03 17.29 16.75
C GLY A 253 -5.47 17.55 16.29
N HIS A 254 -5.69 18.50 15.39
CA HIS A 254 -7.02 18.75 14.79
C HIS A 254 -7.49 17.58 13.95
N ALA A 255 -6.59 16.94 13.20
CA ALA A 255 -6.87 15.71 12.45
C ALA A 255 -7.30 14.58 13.40
N ALA A 256 -6.57 14.40 14.51
CA ALA A 256 -6.85 13.35 15.48
C ALA A 256 -8.23 13.53 16.15
N ASP A 257 -8.58 14.75 16.54
CA ASP A 257 -9.90 15.06 17.11
C ASP A 257 -11.02 14.71 16.12
N TRP A 258 -10.86 15.10 14.86
CA TRP A 258 -11.83 14.77 13.81
C TRP A 258 -11.92 13.27 13.54
N LEU A 259 -10.80 12.60 13.37
CA LEU A 259 -10.75 11.15 13.10
C LEU A 259 -11.37 10.36 14.26
N GLY A 260 -11.17 10.80 15.51
CA GLY A 260 -11.84 10.23 16.67
C GLY A 260 -13.37 10.33 16.59
N LEU A 261 -13.91 11.46 16.11
CA LEU A 261 -15.36 11.63 15.86
C LEU A 261 -15.85 10.72 14.70
N CYS A 262 -14.99 10.39 13.74
CA CYS A 262 -15.28 9.43 12.67
C CYS A 262 -15.19 7.97 13.14
N GLY A 263 -14.82 7.71 14.40
CA GLY A 263 -14.69 6.36 14.96
C GLY A 263 -13.34 5.70 14.72
N ALA A 264 -12.32 6.46 14.27
CA ALA A 264 -10.95 5.97 14.19
C ALA A 264 -10.30 5.92 15.58
N ASP A 265 -9.38 4.96 15.79
CA ASP A 265 -8.54 4.87 16.99
C ASP A 265 -7.04 4.86 16.63
N ARG A 266 -6.72 4.64 15.36
CA ARG A 266 -5.37 4.59 14.80
C ARG A 266 -5.30 5.35 13.49
N VAL A 267 -4.11 5.87 13.18
CA VAL A 267 -3.87 6.60 11.93
C VAL A 267 -2.52 6.22 11.34
N LEU A 268 -2.50 6.03 10.03
CA LEU A 268 -1.31 5.81 9.23
C LEU A 268 -0.79 7.13 8.67
N ALA A 269 0.52 7.19 8.44
CA ALA A 269 1.18 8.21 7.66
C ALA A 269 2.27 7.56 6.80
N TYR A 270 2.63 8.20 5.70
CA TYR A 270 3.55 7.68 4.70
C TYR A 270 4.57 8.77 4.37
N GLU A 271 5.86 8.43 4.46
CA GLU A 271 6.92 9.38 4.15
C GLU A 271 8.04 8.73 3.34
N PRO A 272 8.61 9.42 2.35
CA PRO A 272 9.83 8.97 1.71
C PRO A 272 10.93 8.74 2.74
N ALA A 273 11.66 7.63 2.64
CA ALA A 273 12.74 7.33 3.60
C ALA A 273 13.88 8.38 3.61
N GLY A 274 13.99 9.16 2.53
CA GLY A 274 14.93 10.28 2.41
C GLY A 274 14.49 11.55 3.11
N ASP A 275 13.21 11.74 3.43
CA ASP A 275 12.71 12.91 4.15
C ASP A 275 12.86 12.73 5.67
N THR A 276 14.10 12.89 6.12
CA THR A 276 14.43 12.71 7.54
C THR A 276 13.79 13.75 8.45
N ALA A 277 13.46 14.94 7.93
CA ALA A 277 12.85 16.01 8.71
C ALA A 277 11.36 15.71 8.97
N ALA A 278 10.60 15.33 7.95
CA ALA A 278 9.21 14.91 8.09
C ALA A 278 9.08 13.67 8.99
N LEU A 279 9.96 12.66 8.78
CA LEU A 279 10.02 11.48 9.63
C LEU A 279 10.27 11.84 11.10
N ALA A 280 11.22 12.73 11.39
CA ALA A 280 11.52 13.15 12.76
C ALA A 280 10.33 13.90 13.39
N SER A 281 9.64 14.74 12.62
CA SER A 281 8.43 15.45 13.08
C SER A 281 7.31 14.49 13.45
N LEU A 282 7.01 13.51 12.60
CA LEU A 282 5.97 12.50 12.85
C LEU A 282 6.32 11.60 14.05
N LEU A 283 7.58 11.16 14.16
CA LEU A 283 8.02 10.37 15.32
C LEU A 283 7.90 11.17 16.63
N ALA A 284 8.26 12.47 16.61
CA ALA A 284 8.09 13.35 17.76
C ALA A 284 6.61 13.61 18.10
N ALA A 285 5.71 13.55 17.10
CA ALA A 285 4.26 13.65 17.30
C ALA A 285 3.63 12.39 17.93
N GLY A 286 4.35 11.27 18.03
CA GLY A 286 3.85 10.03 18.62
C GLY A 286 3.61 8.88 17.63
N PHE A 287 3.96 9.07 16.36
CA PHE A 287 4.01 7.98 15.39
C PHE A 287 5.19 7.04 15.68
N ARG A 288 5.06 5.82 15.24
CA ARG A 288 6.14 4.83 15.25
C ARG A 288 6.26 4.19 13.87
N GLU A 289 7.46 3.85 13.47
CA GLU A 289 7.68 3.09 12.24
C GLU A 289 7.01 1.71 12.35
N LEU A 290 6.16 1.40 11.39
CA LEU A 290 5.47 0.12 11.27
C LEU A 290 6.26 -0.81 10.36
N THR A 291 6.61 -0.34 9.18
CA THR A 291 7.45 -1.03 8.20
C THR A 291 8.01 -0.03 7.18
N ARG A 292 8.87 -0.52 6.31
CA ARG A 292 9.28 0.17 5.09
C ARG A 292 8.83 -0.66 3.89
N THR A 293 8.40 0.01 2.84
CA THR A 293 8.04 -0.62 1.56
C THR A 293 8.97 -0.14 0.46
N ASP A 294 9.44 -1.06 -0.35
CA ASP A 294 10.30 -0.75 -1.50
C ASP A 294 9.44 -0.81 -2.76
N ARG A 295 9.37 0.31 -3.48
CA ARG A 295 8.67 0.48 -4.75
C ARG A 295 9.66 0.42 -5.91
N GLY A 296 9.20 0.04 -7.10
CA GLY A 296 10.02 0.05 -8.30
C GLY A 296 11.03 -1.10 -8.35
N TRP A 297 10.54 -2.32 -8.51
CA TRP A 297 11.35 -3.49 -8.81
C TRP A 297 11.37 -3.75 -10.30
N GLU A 298 12.56 -3.86 -10.89
CA GLU A 298 12.73 -4.12 -12.32
C GLU A 298 13.49 -5.41 -12.56
N HIS A 299 13.08 -6.17 -13.58
CA HIS A 299 13.74 -7.41 -13.96
C HIS A 299 14.89 -7.14 -14.91
N HIS A 300 16.07 -7.53 -14.48
CA HIS A 300 17.30 -7.51 -15.29
C HIS A 300 17.69 -8.94 -15.60
N PRO A 301 17.37 -9.47 -16.81
CA PRO A 301 17.79 -10.80 -17.19
C PRO A 301 19.33 -10.88 -17.21
N SER A 302 19.84 -11.89 -16.52
CA SER A 302 21.29 -12.21 -16.48
C SER A 302 21.79 -12.80 -17.78
#